data_12aab465c2c087dc1f56b70d6cc97882
#
_entry.id   12aab465c2c087dc1f56b70d6cc97882
#
_cell.length_a   1.000
_cell.length_b   1.000
_cell.length_c   1.000
_cell.angle_alpha   90.00
_cell.angle_beta   90.00
_cell.angle_gamma   90.00
#
_symmetry.space_group_name_H-M   'P 1'
#
loop_
_entity.id
_entity.type
_entity.pdbx_description
1 polymer ?
#
loop_
_entity_poly.entity_id
_entity_poly.type
_entity_poly.pdbx_seq_one_letter_code
_entity_poly.pdbx_strand_id
1 'polypeptide(L)'
;MVIKTKSGSESSILSVGVYRPSRLVPNSEIVDAIDSSDEWIVQRTGIESRRFAGPDESVVDMAIGAAEQALARAKLTIKDIDSVIVATITYPHQAPSAATAITQRMGNPTAAAFDISAACAGFCYGVAMAHDFVRAGSAKKVLVIGVEKISDFTDPTDRATAFIFADGAGAVVIGESQDAGIGPVEWGSDSENRDAILMNPSWIDVRDTATQLTKADVKWPNITQEGQKVFRWAVFSMSKAALKALDSAGLSVNQIDAFIPHQANVRIIETMAKEMKLPDSVIIADDIRTNGNTSAASIPLAMDALLLKHPELHGKLALLIGYGAGLVYAGQVVKLPPKP
;
A
#
# COMPACT_ATOMS: atom_id res chain seq x y z
N MET A 1 2.28 -42.52 -11.81
CA MET A 1 2.48 -41.27 -12.58
C MET A 1 2.83 -40.18 -11.56
N VAL A 2 3.94 -39.48 -11.72
CA VAL A 2 4.38 -38.41 -10.80
C VAL A 2 4.21 -37.08 -11.51
N ILE A 3 3.54 -36.11 -10.86
CA ILE A 3 3.40 -34.73 -11.38
C ILE A 3 4.78 -34.06 -11.30
N LYS A 4 5.24 -33.49 -12.41
CA LYS A 4 6.46 -32.71 -12.45
C LYS A 4 6.18 -31.34 -11.81
N THR A 5 6.98 -30.96 -10.82
CA THR A 5 6.96 -29.62 -10.22
C THR A 5 8.12 -28.79 -10.76
N LYS A 6 7.96 -27.46 -10.76
CA LYS A 6 9.06 -26.51 -10.98
C LYS A 6 9.58 -26.06 -9.63
N SER A 7 10.86 -25.73 -9.58
CA SER A 7 11.47 -24.96 -8.49
C SER A 7 12.00 -23.68 -9.08
N GLY A 8 11.76 -22.55 -8.40
CA GLY A 8 12.32 -21.26 -8.76
C GLY A 8 13.62 -20.98 -8.02
N SER A 9 14.01 -19.73 -8.03
CA SER A 9 15.17 -19.16 -7.34
C SER A 9 14.74 -18.33 -6.14
N GLU A 10 15.68 -17.79 -5.39
CA GLU A 10 15.40 -16.72 -4.45
C GLU A 10 14.88 -15.49 -5.19
N SER A 11 14.26 -14.55 -4.46
CA SER A 11 13.73 -13.34 -5.07
C SER A 11 14.12 -12.09 -4.29
N SER A 12 14.15 -10.97 -5.01
CA SER A 12 14.39 -9.66 -4.42
C SER A 12 13.57 -8.57 -5.09
N ILE A 13 13.43 -7.43 -4.42
CA ILE A 13 12.90 -6.21 -5.03
C ILE A 13 14.02 -5.61 -5.91
N LEU A 14 13.78 -5.57 -7.21
CA LEU A 14 14.75 -5.05 -8.20
C LEU A 14 14.68 -3.54 -8.32
N SER A 15 13.49 -2.97 -8.16
CA SER A 15 13.25 -1.53 -8.27
C SER A 15 11.96 -1.13 -7.59
N VAL A 16 11.81 0.17 -7.33
CA VAL A 16 10.57 0.82 -6.93
C VAL A 16 10.28 1.99 -7.86
N GLY A 17 9.02 2.24 -8.17
CA GLY A 17 8.56 3.40 -8.92
C GLY A 17 7.26 3.93 -8.35
N VAL A 18 6.98 5.21 -8.55
CA VAL A 18 5.85 5.88 -7.91
C VAL A 18 5.14 6.83 -8.87
N TYR A 19 3.86 7.06 -8.58
CA TYR A 19 3.08 8.15 -9.15
C TYR A 19 2.43 8.94 -8.03
N ARG A 20 2.70 10.23 -7.97
CA ARG A 20 2.08 11.17 -7.04
C ARG A 20 1.23 12.15 -7.85
N PRO A 21 -0.09 12.24 -7.63
CA PRO A 21 -0.92 13.25 -8.28
C PRO A 21 -0.36 14.66 -8.13
N SER A 22 -0.55 15.50 -9.12
CA SER A 22 0.04 16.85 -9.15
C SER A 22 -0.62 17.80 -8.15
N ARG A 23 -1.93 17.64 -7.88
CA ARG A 23 -2.69 18.51 -6.98
C ARG A 23 -2.31 18.27 -5.52
N LEU A 24 -1.57 19.21 -4.95
CA LEU A 24 -1.32 19.27 -3.51
C LEU A 24 -2.51 19.93 -2.82
N VAL A 25 -3.00 19.32 -1.75
CA VAL A 25 -4.13 19.80 -0.94
C VAL A 25 -3.64 20.02 0.49
N PRO A 26 -3.40 21.26 0.90
CA PRO A 26 -3.04 21.58 2.28
C PRO A 26 -4.25 21.42 3.22
N ASN A 27 -4.00 21.35 4.52
CA ASN A 27 -5.07 21.25 5.51
C ASN A 27 -6.06 22.43 5.43
N SER A 28 -5.59 23.62 5.04
CA SER A 28 -6.40 24.83 4.89
C SER A 28 -7.56 24.69 3.88
N GLU A 29 -7.48 23.77 2.92
CA GLU A 29 -8.58 23.50 1.99
C GLU A 29 -9.67 22.57 2.57
N ILE A 30 -9.38 21.91 3.70
CA ILE A 30 -10.27 20.87 4.28
C ILE A 30 -10.92 21.34 5.58
N VAL A 31 -10.24 22.17 6.36
CA VAL A 31 -10.62 22.49 7.74
C VAL A 31 -12.02 23.06 7.88
N ASP A 32 -12.45 23.92 6.95
CA ASP A 32 -13.77 24.56 7.03
C ASP A 32 -14.89 23.53 6.84
N ALA A 33 -14.71 22.54 5.94
CA ALA A 33 -15.73 21.52 5.67
C ALA A 33 -15.96 20.57 6.84
N ILE A 34 -14.95 20.42 7.73
CA ILE A 34 -15.00 19.49 8.87
C ILE A 34 -15.01 20.20 10.22
N ASP A 35 -15.19 21.51 10.26
CA ASP A 35 -15.15 22.34 11.50
C ASP A 35 -13.90 22.02 12.35
N SER A 36 -12.72 22.27 11.80
CA SER A 36 -11.42 21.92 12.40
C SER A 36 -10.36 23.00 12.17
N SER A 37 -9.10 22.70 12.51
CA SER A 37 -7.95 23.56 12.23
C SER A 37 -6.75 22.74 11.74
N ASP A 38 -5.80 23.42 11.09
CA ASP A 38 -4.55 22.79 10.64
C ASP A 38 -3.78 22.20 11.83
N GLU A 39 -3.67 22.94 12.94
CA GLU A 39 -2.98 22.51 14.16
C GLU A 39 -3.62 21.23 14.73
N TRP A 40 -4.96 21.14 14.69
CA TRP A 40 -5.67 19.97 15.19
C TRP A 40 -5.36 18.74 14.32
N ILE A 41 -5.35 18.88 12.99
CA ILE A 41 -5.03 17.80 12.05
C ILE A 41 -3.60 17.33 12.27
N VAL A 42 -2.63 18.25 12.26
CA VAL A 42 -1.20 17.97 12.45
C VAL A 42 -0.96 17.29 13.79
N GLN A 43 -1.54 17.82 14.88
CA GLN A 43 -1.39 17.25 16.21
C GLN A 43 -1.95 15.81 16.31
N ARG A 44 -3.01 15.51 15.58
CA ARG A 44 -3.68 14.20 15.62
C ARG A 44 -3.06 13.16 14.71
N THR A 45 -2.52 13.57 13.57
CA THR A 45 -2.10 12.66 12.51
C THR A 45 -0.67 12.87 12.03
N GLY A 46 -0.12 14.05 12.24
CA GLY A 46 1.12 14.51 11.64
C GLY A 46 0.98 14.88 10.15
N ILE A 47 -0.23 14.89 9.58
CA ILE A 47 -0.47 15.20 8.17
C ILE A 47 -0.54 16.72 7.98
N GLU A 48 0.33 17.26 7.16
CA GLU A 48 0.40 18.68 6.78
C GLU A 48 -0.31 18.94 5.44
N SER A 49 -0.22 17.96 4.54
CA SER A 49 -0.86 18.01 3.22
C SER A 49 -1.09 16.60 2.67
N ARG A 50 -1.85 16.51 1.59
CA ARG A 50 -2.07 15.28 0.81
C ARG A 50 -2.14 15.61 -0.67
N ARG A 51 -2.24 14.55 -1.51
CA ARG A 51 -2.43 14.72 -2.94
C ARG A 51 -3.73 14.06 -3.36
N PHE A 52 -4.49 14.75 -4.22
CA PHE A 52 -5.69 14.22 -4.85
C PHE A 52 -5.52 14.15 -6.36
N ALA A 53 -5.89 13.02 -6.92
CA ALA A 53 -5.89 12.79 -8.35
C ALA A 53 -6.98 13.63 -9.03
N GLY A 54 -6.66 14.20 -10.16
CA GLY A 54 -7.60 14.94 -11.01
C GLY A 54 -8.57 14.01 -11.74
N PRO A 55 -9.54 14.58 -12.46
CA PRO A 55 -10.53 13.80 -13.22
C PRO A 55 -9.88 12.93 -14.32
N ASP A 56 -8.74 13.32 -14.85
CA ASP A 56 -8.01 12.60 -15.90
C ASP A 56 -6.95 11.63 -15.35
N GLU A 57 -6.83 11.52 -14.02
CA GLU A 57 -5.92 10.63 -13.31
C GLU A 57 -6.71 9.46 -12.70
N SER A 58 -6.99 8.43 -13.49
CA SER A 58 -7.65 7.22 -13.00
C SER A 58 -6.69 6.31 -12.21
N VAL A 59 -7.24 5.33 -11.50
CA VAL A 59 -6.46 4.24 -10.85
C VAL A 59 -5.49 3.59 -11.85
N VAL A 60 -5.94 3.35 -13.08
CA VAL A 60 -5.10 2.73 -14.13
C VAL A 60 -4.00 3.69 -14.60
N ASP A 61 -4.29 4.98 -14.77
CA ASP A 61 -3.28 5.97 -15.18
C ASP A 61 -2.16 6.11 -14.15
N MET A 62 -2.54 6.25 -12.87
CA MET A 62 -1.58 6.33 -11.77
C MET A 62 -0.74 5.05 -11.66
N ALA A 63 -1.37 3.88 -11.78
CA ALA A 63 -0.70 2.59 -11.74
C ALA A 63 0.32 2.43 -12.88
N ILE A 64 -0.04 2.84 -14.11
CA ILE A 64 0.87 2.83 -15.27
C ILE A 64 2.06 3.74 -15.01
N GLY A 65 1.85 4.96 -14.52
CA GLY A 65 2.94 5.89 -14.23
C GLY A 65 3.94 5.34 -13.20
N ALA A 66 3.45 4.70 -12.13
CA ALA A 66 4.30 4.03 -11.16
C ALA A 66 5.04 2.82 -11.75
N ALA A 67 4.35 2.01 -12.54
CA ALA A 67 4.91 0.84 -13.22
C ALA A 67 6.01 1.20 -14.20
N GLU A 68 5.80 2.20 -15.05
CA GLU A 68 6.79 2.69 -16.01
C GLU A 68 8.07 3.14 -15.32
N GLN A 69 7.95 3.88 -14.22
CA GLN A 69 9.10 4.31 -13.45
C GLN A 69 9.85 3.13 -12.81
N ALA A 70 9.12 2.15 -12.24
CA ALA A 70 9.73 0.95 -11.66
C ALA A 70 10.47 0.13 -12.72
N LEU A 71 9.84 -0.10 -13.88
CA LEU A 71 10.44 -0.82 -15.01
C LEU A 71 11.68 -0.11 -15.54
N ALA A 72 11.63 1.20 -15.74
CA ALA A 72 12.76 1.98 -16.21
C ALA A 72 13.97 1.89 -15.26
N ARG A 73 13.73 1.99 -13.96
CA ARG A 73 14.78 1.85 -12.93
C ARG A 73 15.38 0.44 -12.89
N ALA A 74 14.60 -0.59 -13.19
CA ALA A 74 15.07 -1.97 -13.34
C ALA A 74 15.74 -2.25 -14.70
N LYS A 75 15.71 -1.30 -15.63
CA LYS A 75 16.14 -1.47 -17.04
C LYS A 75 15.37 -2.60 -17.74
N LEU A 76 14.08 -2.68 -17.45
CA LEU A 76 13.13 -3.65 -17.99
C LEU A 76 12.00 -2.95 -18.76
N THR A 77 11.27 -3.75 -19.51
CA THR A 77 10.02 -3.35 -20.16
C THR A 77 8.87 -4.20 -19.61
N ILE A 78 7.63 -3.81 -19.87
CA ILE A 78 6.47 -4.61 -19.48
C ILE A 78 6.48 -6.02 -20.09
N LYS A 79 7.14 -6.22 -21.22
CA LYS A 79 7.27 -7.52 -21.90
C LYS A 79 8.14 -8.52 -21.14
N ASP A 80 8.96 -8.03 -20.22
CA ASP A 80 9.80 -8.87 -19.36
C ASP A 80 9.03 -9.38 -18.12
N ILE A 81 7.79 -8.93 -17.91
CA ILE A 81 6.97 -9.24 -16.75
C ILE A 81 6.03 -10.41 -17.04
N ASP A 82 6.11 -11.46 -16.21
CA ASP A 82 5.28 -12.66 -16.32
C ASP A 82 3.92 -12.47 -15.65
N SER A 83 3.87 -11.69 -14.56
CA SER A 83 2.63 -11.47 -13.80
C SER A 83 2.55 -10.04 -13.25
N VAL A 84 1.34 -9.48 -13.23
CA VAL A 84 1.01 -8.18 -12.64
C VAL A 84 -0.03 -8.39 -11.54
N ILE A 85 0.29 -7.97 -10.32
CA ILE A 85 -0.58 -7.99 -9.14
C ILE A 85 -0.89 -6.54 -8.77
N VAL A 86 -2.17 -6.18 -8.73
CA VAL A 86 -2.61 -4.85 -8.31
C VAL A 86 -3.35 -4.94 -6.98
N ALA A 87 -2.84 -4.27 -5.96
CA ALA A 87 -3.51 -4.09 -4.68
C ALA A 87 -4.30 -2.77 -4.71
N THR A 88 -5.62 -2.86 -4.73
CA THR A 88 -6.53 -1.71 -4.76
C THR A 88 -7.91 -2.06 -4.20
N ILE A 89 -8.58 -1.07 -3.61
CA ILE A 89 -9.99 -1.12 -3.22
C ILE A 89 -10.82 -0.02 -3.90
N THR A 90 -10.19 0.80 -4.73
CA THR A 90 -10.81 1.97 -5.35
C THR A 90 -10.98 1.86 -6.87
N TYR A 91 -10.63 0.71 -7.46
CA TYR A 91 -10.92 0.49 -8.87
C TYR A 91 -12.43 0.31 -9.07
N PRO A 92 -13.08 1.10 -9.95
CA PRO A 92 -14.54 1.18 -9.99
C PRO A 92 -15.23 -0.04 -10.61
N HIS A 93 -14.50 -0.91 -11.31
CA HIS A 93 -15.06 -2.10 -11.93
C HIS A 93 -14.76 -3.36 -11.11
N GLN A 94 -15.80 -4.15 -10.82
CA GLN A 94 -15.65 -5.46 -10.19
C GLN A 94 -14.99 -6.48 -11.12
N ALA A 95 -15.21 -6.34 -12.43
CA ALA A 95 -14.62 -7.12 -13.51
C ALA A 95 -14.72 -6.33 -14.83
N PRO A 96 -13.69 -6.38 -15.68
CA PRO A 96 -12.39 -7.00 -15.48
C PRO A 96 -11.53 -6.28 -14.43
N SER A 97 -10.39 -6.88 -14.02
CA SER A 97 -9.46 -6.32 -13.04
C SER A 97 -8.72 -5.08 -13.59
N ALA A 98 -8.27 -4.20 -12.70
CA ALA A 98 -7.36 -3.10 -13.05
C ALA A 98 -6.06 -3.64 -13.67
N ALA A 99 -5.53 -4.74 -13.15
CA ALA A 99 -4.32 -5.37 -13.67
C ALA A 99 -4.41 -5.72 -15.15
N THR A 100 -5.58 -6.24 -15.62
CA THR A 100 -5.76 -6.55 -17.04
C THR A 100 -5.83 -5.29 -17.92
N ALA A 101 -6.43 -4.21 -17.42
CA ALA A 101 -6.43 -2.94 -18.13
C ALA A 101 -5.02 -2.33 -18.23
N ILE A 102 -4.23 -2.46 -17.16
CA ILE A 102 -2.83 -2.01 -17.12
C ILE A 102 -1.98 -2.80 -18.12
N THR A 103 -2.02 -4.13 -18.08
CA THR A 103 -1.21 -4.98 -18.98
C THR A 103 -1.56 -4.76 -20.45
N GLN A 104 -2.85 -4.58 -20.76
CA GLN A 104 -3.32 -4.29 -22.10
C GLN A 104 -2.78 -2.94 -22.59
N ARG A 105 -2.91 -1.88 -21.80
CA ARG A 105 -2.48 -0.53 -22.16
C ARG A 105 -0.96 -0.40 -22.25
N MET A 106 -0.21 -1.11 -21.42
CA MET A 106 1.25 -1.14 -21.46
C MET A 106 1.83 -2.06 -22.54
N GLY A 107 1.00 -2.88 -23.22
CA GLY A 107 1.42 -3.69 -24.35
C GLY A 107 1.94 -5.09 -24.01
N ASN A 108 1.50 -5.67 -22.88
CA ASN A 108 1.71 -7.08 -22.54
C ASN A 108 0.38 -7.77 -22.16
N PRO A 109 -0.53 -7.99 -23.12
CA PRO A 109 -1.86 -8.51 -22.84
C PRO A 109 -1.87 -10.00 -22.45
N THR A 110 -0.72 -10.67 -22.48
CA THR A 110 -0.58 -12.10 -22.17
C THR A 110 0.01 -12.38 -20.79
N ALA A 111 0.49 -11.36 -20.07
CA ALA A 111 0.92 -11.50 -18.70
C ALA A 111 -0.25 -11.94 -17.80
N ALA A 112 0.02 -12.82 -16.83
CA ALA A 112 -0.97 -13.13 -15.82
C ALA A 112 -1.31 -11.86 -15.01
N ALA A 113 -2.59 -11.50 -14.92
CA ALA A 113 -2.98 -10.20 -14.36
C ALA A 113 -4.23 -10.33 -13.49
N PHE A 114 -4.15 -9.87 -12.24
CA PHE A 114 -5.27 -9.90 -11.30
C PHE A 114 -5.11 -8.84 -10.19
N ASP A 115 -6.24 -8.48 -9.60
CA ASP A 115 -6.30 -7.58 -8.45
C ASP A 115 -6.44 -8.35 -7.15
N ILE A 116 -5.93 -7.78 -6.05
CA ILE A 116 -6.13 -8.29 -4.70
C ILE A 116 -6.77 -7.20 -3.84
N SER A 117 -7.70 -7.61 -2.98
CA SER A 117 -8.38 -6.75 -2.02
C SER A 117 -7.96 -7.13 -0.60
N ALA A 118 -6.94 -6.44 -0.09
CA ALA A 118 -6.50 -6.52 1.30
C ALA A 118 -6.25 -5.11 1.87
N ALA A 119 -6.96 -4.12 1.33
CA ALA A 119 -6.89 -2.72 1.72
C ALA A 119 -5.43 -2.24 1.90
N CYS A 120 -5.13 -1.51 2.98
CA CYS A 120 -3.80 -0.95 3.21
C CYS A 120 -2.69 -2.01 3.40
N ALA A 121 -3.04 -3.27 3.67
CA ALA A 121 -2.09 -4.39 3.72
C ALA A 121 -1.77 -4.95 2.32
N GLY A 122 -2.56 -4.59 1.30
CA GLY A 122 -2.55 -5.20 -0.02
C GLY A 122 -1.17 -5.25 -0.68
N PHE A 123 -0.38 -4.18 -0.54
CA PHE A 123 0.98 -4.18 -1.10
C PHE A 123 1.86 -5.28 -0.49
N CYS A 124 1.86 -5.45 0.84
CA CYS A 124 2.65 -6.50 1.50
C CYS A 124 2.15 -7.91 1.15
N TYR A 125 0.83 -8.11 0.99
CA TYR A 125 0.26 -9.35 0.44
C TYR A 125 0.76 -9.61 -0.99
N GLY A 126 0.75 -8.58 -1.84
CA GLY A 126 1.26 -8.68 -3.21
C GLY A 126 2.75 -9.03 -3.27
N VAL A 127 3.56 -8.43 -2.40
CA VAL A 127 5.01 -8.75 -2.28
C VAL A 127 5.21 -10.21 -1.87
N ALA A 128 4.45 -10.71 -0.89
CA ALA A 128 4.52 -12.10 -0.45
C ALA A 128 4.13 -13.08 -1.58
N MET A 129 3.02 -12.81 -2.26
CA MET A 129 2.57 -13.64 -3.40
C MET A 129 3.59 -13.63 -4.54
N ALA A 130 4.16 -12.47 -4.87
CA ALA A 130 5.17 -12.37 -5.91
C ALA A 130 6.45 -13.15 -5.55
N HIS A 131 6.90 -13.05 -4.28
CA HIS A 131 7.99 -13.86 -3.75
C HIS A 131 7.72 -15.36 -3.94
N ASP A 132 6.53 -15.83 -3.54
CA ASP A 132 6.13 -17.22 -3.67
C ASP A 132 6.04 -17.67 -5.13
N PHE A 133 5.56 -16.83 -6.05
CA PHE A 133 5.52 -17.15 -7.48
C PHE A 133 6.92 -17.35 -8.07
N VAL A 134 7.88 -16.51 -7.68
CA VAL A 134 9.27 -16.65 -8.12
C VAL A 134 9.88 -17.91 -7.52
N ARG A 135 9.71 -18.15 -6.23
CA ARG A 135 10.23 -19.34 -5.55
C ARG A 135 9.63 -20.65 -6.05
N ALA A 136 8.35 -20.64 -6.40
CA ALA A 136 7.67 -21.80 -7.00
C ALA A 136 8.01 -22.00 -8.49
N GLY A 137 8.69 -21.04 -9.13
CA GLY A 137 8.98 -21.06 -10.56
C GLY A 137 7.75 -20.82 -11.43
N SER A 138 6.68 -20.26 -10.89
CA SER A 138 5.47 -19.87 -11.62
C SER A 138 5.68 -18.59 -12.44
N ALA A 139 6.53 -17.69 -11.95
CA ALA A 139 6.97 -16.48 -12.63
C ALA A 139 8.45 -16.24 -12.37
N LYS A 140 9.13 -15.48 -13.23
CA LYS A 140 10.51 -15.01 -13.03
C LYS A 140 10.54 -13.56 -12.61
N LYS A 141 9.61 -12.77 -13.11
CA LYS A 141 9.45 -11.35 -12.76
C LYS A 141 7.98 -11.02 -12.57
N VAL A 142 7.69 -10.38 -11.46
CA VAL A 142 6.34 -9.95 -11.07
C VAL A 142 6.35 -8.46 -10.80
N LEU A 143 5.39 -7.76 -11.38
CA LEU A 143 5.13 -6.36 -11.07
C LEU A 143 4.02 -6.29 -10.01
N VAL A 144 4.34 -5.75 -8.84
CA VAL A 144 3.38 -5.52 -7.76
C VAL A 144 3.10 -4.04 -7.65
N ILE A 145 1.83 -3.67 -7.73
CA ILE A 145 1.37 -2.27 -7.70
C ILE A 145 0.39 -2.10 -6.55
N GLY A 146 0.63 -1.11 -5.68
CA GLY A 146 -0.37 -0.58 -4.77
C GLY A 146 -0.87 0.74 -5.34
N VAL A 147 -2.17 0.88 -5.55
CA VAL A 147 -2.76 2.10 -6.14
C VAL A 147 -4.13 2.39 -5.56
N GLU A 148 -4.36 3.67 -5.24
CA GLU A 148 -5.67 4.12 -4.75
C GLU A 148 -6.03 5.51 -5.26
N LYS A 149 -7.29 5.69 -5.64
CA LYS A 149 -7.97 6.97 -5.76
C LYS A 149 -9.04 7.04 -4.68
N ILE A 150 -8.57 7.14 -3.46
CA ILE A 150 -9.42 7.02 -2.26
C ILE A 150 -10.25 8.28 -2.03
N SER A 151 -9.85 9.40 -2.64
CA SER A 151 -10.63 10.63 -2.65
C SER A 151 -12.03 10.45 -3.27
N ASP A 152 -12.19 9.53 -4.23
CA ASP A 152 -13.50 9.19 -4.81
C ASP A 152 -14.45 8.50 -3.80
N PHE A 153 -13.94 7.98 -2.70
CA PHE A 153 -14.65 7.24 -1.66
C PHE A 153 -14.48 7.86 -0.26
N THR A 154 -14.15 9.14 -0.20
CA THR A 154 -14.03 9.91 1.04
C THR A 154 -15.09 11.00 1.06
N ASP A 155 -15.93 11.03 2.10
CA ASP A 155 -16.85 12.15 2.32
C ASP A 155 -16.03 13.38 2.77
N PRO A 156 -15.99 14.47 2.00
CA PRO A 156 -15.19 15.64 2.33
C PRO A 156 -15.68 16.38 3.59
N THR A 157 -16.86 16.05 4.09
CA THR A 157 -17.45 16.62 5.30
C THR A 157 -17.33 15.71 6.53
N ASP A 158 -16.86 14.48 6.36
CA ASP A 158 -16.67 13.57 7.48
C ASP A 158 -15.42 13.94 8.29
N ARG A 159 -15.67 14.44 9.51
CA ARG A 159 -14.63 14.82 10.47
C ARG A 159 -13.75 13.65 10.94
N ALA A 160 -14.07 12.40 10.63
CA ALA A 160 -13.28 11.25 11.00
C ALA A 160 -12.28 10.82 9.92
N THR A 161 -12.55 11.11 8.64
CA THR A 161 -11.82 10.54 7.51
C THR A 161 -11.31 11.55 6.49
N ALA A 162 -12.01 12.67 6.27
CA ALA A 162 -11.71 13.62 5.19
C ALA A 162 -10.27 14.16 5.17
N PHE A 163 -9.64 14.28 6.34
CA PHE A 163 -8.29 14.82 6.49
C PHE A 163 -7.18 13.77 6.47
N ILE A 164 -7.54 12.48 6.37
CA ILE A 164 -6.57 11.37 6.48
C ILE A 164 -6.13 10.90 5.11
N PHE A 165 -7.08 10.59 4.23
CA PHE A 165 -6.84 9.84 3.00
C PHE A 165 -6.30 10.70 1.85
N ALA A 166 -5.61 10.02 0.93
CA ALA A 166 -4.95 10.60 -0.23
C ALA A 166 -4.85 9.60 -1.38
N ASP A 167 -4.52 10.09 -2.57
CA ASP A 167 -4.39 9.32 -3.79
C ASP A 167 -2.93 9.11 -4.17
N GLY A 168 -2.66 8.02 -4.89
CA GLY A 168 -1.34 7.75 -5.43
C GLY A 168 -1.14 6.29 -5.80
N ALA A 169 -0.01 6.01 -6.43
CA ALA A 169 0.42 4.67 -6.78
C ALA A 169 1.90 4.45 -6.50
N GLY A 170 2.23 3.23 -6.11
CA GLY A 170 3.62 2.78 -6.05
C GLY A 170 3.73 1.35 -6.54
N ALA A 171 4.82 1.06 -7.24
CA ALA A 171 5.06 -0.23 -7.85
C ALA A 171 6.47 -0.74 -7.53
N VAL A 172 6.62 -2.05 -7.41
CA VAL A 172 7.92 -2.70 -7.34
C VAL A 172 8.00 -3.83 -8.38
N VAL A 173 9.18 -4.00 -8.95
CA VAL A 173 9.51 -5.20 -9.72
C VAL A 173 10.17 -6.20 -8.78
N ILE A 174 9.59 -7.39 -8.65
CA ILE A 174 10.17 -8.51 -7.92
C ILE A 174 10.66 -9.52 -8.95
N GLY A 175 11.88 -9.97 -8.80
CA GLY A 175 12.50 -10.91 -9.73
C GLY A 175 13.44 -11.90 -9.09
N GLU A 176 13.89 -12.86 -9.89
CA GLU A 176 14.88 -13.86 -9.49
C GLU A 176 16.16 -13.19 -8.95
N SER A 177 16.71 -13.74 -7.90
CA SER A 177 17.99 -13.33 -7.30
C SER A 177 18.80 -14.53 -6.83
N GLN A 178 20.11 -14.32 -6.63
CA GLN A 178 20.99 -15.37 -6.08
C GLN A 178 20.78 -15.54 -4.58
N ASP A 179 20.64 -14.42 -3.88
CA ASP A 179 20.44 -14.38 -2.44
C ASP A 179 18.98 -14.00 -2.11
N ALA A 180 18.49 -14.45 -0.97
CA ALA A 180 17.20 -14.08 -0.46
C ALA A 180 17.14 -12.57 -0.19
N GLY A 181 16.26 -11.87 -0.90
CA GLY A 181 16.01 -10.45 -0.73
C GLY A 181 14.65 -10.13 -0.12
N ILE A 182 13.81 -11.17 0.10
CA ILE A 182 12.49 -11.07 0.73
C ILE A 182 12.40 -12.20 1.75
N GLY A 183 12.17 -11.85 3.00
CA GLY A 183 12.00 -12.79 4.11
C GLY A 183 10.58 -13.38 4.16
N PRO A 184 10.37 -14.37 5.04
CA PRO A 184 9.04 -14.95 5.27
C PRO A 184 8.01 -13.88 5.66
N VAL A 185 6.78 -14.06 5.15
CA VAL A 185 5.68 -13.17 5.52
C VAL A 185 5.04 -13.62 6.83
N GLU A 186 4.80 -12.65 7.72
CA GLU A 186 3.91 -12.80 8.87
C GLU A 186 2.61 -12.07 8.52
N TRP A 187 1.53 -12.79 8.34
CA TRP A 187 0.24 -12.24 7.96
C TRP A 187 -0.93 -12.85 8.72
N GLY A 188 -2.05 -12.15 8.73
CA GLY A 188 -3.24 -12.61 9.41
C GLY A 188 -4.38 -11.61 9.35
N SER A 189 -5.45 -11.93 10.08
CA SER A 189 -6.65 -11.12 10.19
C SER A 189 -7.20 -11.08 11.61
N ASP A 190 -7.97 -10.04 11.87
CA ASP A 190 -8.84 -9.88 13.04
C ASP A 190 -10.27 -9.61 12.52
N SER A 191 -10.91 -10.67 12.03
CA SER A 191 -12.21 -10.60 11.38
C SER A 191 -13.37 -10.28 12.33
N GLU A 192 -13.19 -10.43 13.65
CA GLU A 192 -14.15 -9.98 14.65
C GLU A 192 -14.30 -8.45 14.64
N ASN A 193 -13.27 -7.74 14.21
CA ASN A 193 -13.23 -6.29 14.09
C ASN A 193 -13.37 -5.80 12.63
N ARG A 194 -13.97 -6.61 11.74
CA ARG A 194 -14.11 -6.29 10.30
C ARG A 194 -14.77 -4.94 10.02
N ASP A 195 -15.70 -4.53 10.86
CA ASP A 195 -16.49 -3.30 10.65
C ASP A 195 -15.79 -2.05 11.19
N ALA A 196 -14.60 -2.18 11.80
CA ALA A 196 -13.83 -1.05 12.32
C ALA A 196 -13.32 -0.09 11.22
N ILE A 197 -13.14 -0.58 9.99
CA ILE A 197 -12.92 0.22 8.78
C ILE A 197 -13.79 -0.41 7.69
N LEU A 198 -14.72 0.36 7.15
CA LEU A 198 -15.72 -0.16 6.22
C LEU A 198 -16.01 0.86 5.12
N MET A 199 -16.20 0.38 3.88
CA MET A 199 -16.78 1.18 2.81
C MET A 199 -18.29 0.95 2.84
N ASN A 200 -19.07 2.00 3.09
CA ASN A 200 -20.51 1.93 3.33
C ASN A 200 -21.24 3.12 2.69
N PRO A 201 -22.43 2.93 2.08
CA PRO A 201 -23.18 1.68 1.90
C PRO A 201 -22.54 0.72 0.89
N SER A 202 -22.98 -0.54 0.86
CA SER A 202 -22.56 -1.50 -0.17
C SER A 202 -23.15 -1.14 -1.54
N TRP A 203 -22.55 -1.64 -2.64
CA TRP A 203 -23.10 -1.45 -4.00
C TRP A 203 -24.52 -1.97 -4.15
N ILE A 204 -24.89 -3.01 -3.40
CA ILE A 204 -26.26 -3.54 -3.39
C ILE A 204 -27.21 -2.56 -2.70
N ASP A 205 -26.79 -2.00 -1.56
CA ASP A 205 -27.59 -0.98 -0.85
C ASP A 205 -27.76 0.27 -1.72
N VAL A 206 -26.69 0.71 -2.42
CA VAL A 206 -26.76 1.82 -3.37
C VAL A 206 -27.81 1.55 -4.46
N ARG A 207 -27.77 0.37 -5.09
CA ARG A 207 -28.75 -0.03 -6.13
C ARG A 207 -30.16 -0.02 -5.60
N ASP A 208 -30.38 -0.64 -4.44
CA ASP A 208 -31.73 -0.81 -3.88
C ASP A 208 -32.30 0.53 -3.40
N THR A 209 -31.46 1.41 -2.89
CA THR A 209 -31.85 2.77 -2.52
C THR A 209 -32.11 3.63 -3.77
N ALA A 210 -31.28 3.53 -4.81
CA ALA A 210 -31.44 4.31 -6.04
C ALA A 210 -32.73 4.06 -6.79
N THR A 211 -33.38 2.90 -6.60
CA THR A 211 -34.67 2.58 -7.19
C THR A 211 -35.85 3.31 -6.51
N GLN A 212 -35.64 3.86 -5.31
CA GLN A 212 -36.67 4.45 -4.46
C GLN A 212 -36.49 5.97 -4.27
N LEU A 213 -35.32 6.53 -4.60
CA LEU A 213 -34.94 7.90 -4.31
C LEU A 213 -34.59 8.68 -5.58
N THR A 214 -34.59 10.00 -5.48
CA THR A 214 -34.00 10.85 -6.53
C THR A 214 -32.48 10.71 -6.55
N LYS A 215 -31.84 11.04 -7.68
CA LYS A 215 -30.37 10.99 -7.82
C LYS A 215 -29.62 11.75 -6.70
N ALA A 216 -30.23 12.80 -6.15
CA ALA A 216 -29.65 13.65 -5.11
C ALA A 216 -29.61 12.96 -3.73
N ASP A 217 -30.45 11.94 -3.51
CA ASP A 217 -30.61 11.30 -2.21
C ASP A 217 -29.83 9.98 -2.11
N VAL A 218 -29.22 9.53 -3.22
CA VAL A 218 -28.41 8.30 -3.24
C VAL A 218 -27.06 8.55 -2.58
N LYS A 219 -26.81 7.88 -1.45
CA LYS A 219 -25.52 7.95 -0.76
C LYS A 219 -24.47 7.16 -1.52
N TRP A 220 -23.38 7.83 -1.88
CA TRP A 220 -22.21 7.19 -2.45
C TRP A 220 -21.45 6.41 -1.37
N PRO A 221 -20.86 5.23 -1.70
CA PRO A 221 -20.03 4.51 -0.74
C PRO A 221 -18.83 5.34 -0.29
N ASN A 222 -18.68 5.53 1.02
CA ASN A 222 -17.56 6.23 1.61
C ASN A 222 -16.88 5.37 2.68
N ILE A 223 -15.59 5.58 2.86
CA ILE A 223 -14.82 4.90 3.91
C ILE A 223 -15.19 5.54 5.26
N THR A 224 -15.57 4.68 6.19
CA THR A 224 -15.80 5.03 7.59
C THR A 224 -14.84 4.28 8.49
N GLN A 225 -14.47 4.84 9.64
CA GLN A 225 -13.58 4.16 10.59
C GLN A 225 -13.87 4.49 12.05
N GLU A 226 -13.69 3.49 12.90
CA GLU A 226 -13.67 3.62 14.36
C GLU A 226 -12.25 3.98 14.83
N GLY A 227 -11.84 5.23 14.65
CA GLY A 227 -10.44 5.67 14.77
C GLY A 227 -9.70 5.24 16.05
N GLN A 228 -10.36 5.27 17.23
CA GLN A 228 -9.75 4.85 18.50
C GLN A 228 -9.49 3.32 18.56
N LYS A 229 -10.40 2.52 18.00
CA LYS A 229 -10.28 1.07 17.94
C LYS A 229 -9.15 0.66 16.99
N VAL A 230 -9.14 1.26 15.81
CA VAL A 230 -8.08 1.07 14.80
C VAL A 230 -6.72 1.48 15.36
N PHE A 231 -6.63 2.62 16.04
CA PHE A 231 -5.38 3.08 16.65
C PHE A 231 -4.81 2.05 17.65
N ARG A 232 -5.63 1.61 18.59
CA ARG A 232 -5.20 0.62 19.60
C ARG A 232 -4.76 -0.70 18.97
N TRP A 233 -5.55 -1.21 18.02
CA TRP A 233 -5.22 -2.43 17.30
C TRP A 233 -3.91 -2.28 16.53
N ALA A 234 -3.74 -1.20 15.76
CA ALA A 234 -2.53 -0.93 15.00
C ALA A 234 -1.28 -0.86 15.89
N VAL A 235 -1.34 -0.15 17.01
CA VAL A 235 -0.20 -0.01 17.91
C VAL A 235 0.18 -1.35 18.55
N PHE A 236 -0.76 -2.05 19.18
CA PHE A 236 -0.42 -3.21 20.00
C PHE A 236 -0.31 -4.51 19.21
N SER A 237 -1.19 -4.73 18.23
CA SER A 237 -1.16 -5.97 17.44
C SER A 237 -0.11 -5.92 16.34
N MET A 238 0.07 -4.77 15.68
CA MET A 238 0.99 -4.68 14.57
C MET A 238 2.45 -4.60 15.01
N SER A 239 2.75 -4.00 16.16
CA SER A 239 4.10 -4.09 16.75
C SER A 239 4.52 -5.54 17.01
N LYS A 240 3.59 -6.36 17.51
CA LYS A 240 3.83 -7.80 17.72
C LYS A 240 4.01 -8.55 16.38
N ALA A 241 3.17 -8.27 15.40
CA ALA A 241 3.28 -8.87 14.06
C ALA A 241 4.61 -8.50 13.37
N ALA A 242 5.02 -7.24 13.50
CA ALA A 242 6.28 -6.75 12.97
C ALA A 242 7.50 -7.43 13.64
N LEU A 243 7.47 -7.62 14.96
CA LEU A 243 8.53 -8.38 15.67
C LEU A 243 8.55 -9.85 15.27
N LYS A 244 7.39 -10.48 15.03
CA LYS A 244 7.33 -11.86 14.51
C LYS A 244 7.89 -11.97 13.10
N ALA A 245 7.65 -10.98 12.24
CA ALA A 245 8.24 -10.96 10.89
C ALA A 245 9.77 -10.90 10.94
N LEU A 246 10.35 -10.14 11.89
CA LEU A 246 11.79 -10.14 12.15
C LEU A 246 12.27 -11.53 12.63
N ASP A 247 11.61 -12.10 13.63
CA ASP A 247 11.96 -13.42 14.18
C ASP A 247 11.91 -14.51 13.11
N SER A 248 10.85 -14.52 12.28
CA SER A 248 10.69 -15.44 11.15
C SER A 248 11.80 -15.30 10.09
N ALA A 249 12.37 -14.10 9.97
CA ALA A 249 13.53 -13.84 9.12
C ALA A 249 14.88 -14.15 9.80
N GLY A 250 14.86 -14.59 11.07
CA GLY A 250 16.07 -14.81 11.87
C GLY A 250 16.81 -13.54 12.26
N LEU A 251 16.10 -12.41 12.34
CA LEU A 251 16.65 -11.09 12.57
C LEU A 251 16.08 -10.45 13.85
N SER A 252 16.84 -9.49 14.38
CA SER A 252 16.40 -8.61 15.48
C SER A 252 16.27 -7.17 15.00
N VAL A 253 15.66 -6.32 15.82
CA VAL A 253 15.51 -4.88 15.55
C VAL A 253 16.84 -4.14 15.33
N ASN A 254 17.96 -4.68 15.87
CA ASN A 254 19.29 -4.10 15.71
C ASN A 254 19.94 -4.41 14.35
N GLN A 255 19.32 -5.25 13.53
CA GLN A 255 19.89 -5.73 12.27
C GLN A 255 19.17 -5.16 11.04
N ILE A 256 18.14 -4.34 11.24
CA ILE A 256 17.50 -3.61 10.16
C ILE A 256 18.00 -2.17 10.10
N ASP A 257 18.01 -1.61 8.90
CA ASP A 257 18.42 -0.23 8.63
C ASP A 257 17.24 0.72 8.50
N ALA A 258 16.07 0.19 8.12
CA ALA A 258 14.86 1.00 7.92
C ALA A 258 13.58 0.31 8.42
N PHE A 259 12.60 1.13 8.82
CA PHE A 259 11.23 0.72 9.15
C PHE A 259 10.26 1.48 8.24
N ILE A 260 9.53 0.75 7.41
CA ILE A 260 8.58 1.30 6.43
C ILE A 260 7.19 0.71 6.69
N PRO A 261 6.48 1.18 7.72
CA PRO A 261 5.10 0.76 7.99
C PRO A 261 4.12 1.41 7.03
N HIS A 262 2.92 0.86 6.95
CA HIS A 262 1.78 1.56 6.38
C HIS A 262 1.67 2.98 6.94
N GLN A 263 1.55 3.96 6.06
CA GLN A 263 1.51 5.38 6.39
C GLN A 263 0.07 5.80 6.79
N ALA A 264 -0.41 5.26 7.92
CA ALA A 264 -1.76 5.52 8.41
C ALA A 264 -1.87 6.79 9.24
N ASN A 265 -0.90 7.02 10.12
CA ASN A 265 -0.86 8.11 11.09
C ASN A 265 0.53 8.16 11.74
N VAL A 266 1.15 9.33 11.80
CA VAL A 266 2.50 9.51 12.39
C VAL A 266 2.54 8.98 13.84
N ARG A 267 1.51 9.25 14.64
CA ARG A 267 1.44 8.80 16.03
C ARG A 267 1.40 7.27 16.17
N ILE A 268 0.77 6.57 15.22
CA ILE A 268 0.81 5.10 15.18
C ILE A 268 2.24 4.66 14.88
N ILE A 269 2.86 5.22 13.86
CA ILE A 269 4.24 4.88 13.43
C ILE A 269 5.23 5.06 14.59
N GLU A 270 5.21 6.23 15.24
CA GLU A 270 6.08 6.56 16.36
C GLU A 270 5.85 5.64 17.57
N THR A 271 4.57 5.34 17.86
CA THR A 271 4.24 4.44 18.98
C THR A 271 4.67 3.01 18.67
N MET A 272 4.47 2.51 17.45
CA MET A 272 4.97 1.19 17.03
C MET A 272 6.49 1.10 17.15
N ALA A 273 7.22 2.10 16.68
CA ALA A 273 8.68 2.14 16.79
C ALA A 273 9.15 2.07 18.25
N LYS A 274 8.47 2.81 19.14
CA LYS A 274 8.74 2.78 20.58
C LYS A 274 8.41 1.43 21.21
N GLU A 275 7.25 0.84 20.89
CA GLU A 275 6.84 -0.48 21.41
C GLU A 275 7.79 -1.60 20.96
N MET A 276 8.29 -1.54 19.73
CA MET A 276 9.30 -2.47 19.20
C MET A 276 10.70 -2.18 19.72
N LYS A 277 10.92 -1.05 20.42
CA LYS A 277 12.23 -0.56 20.88
C LYS A 277 13.24 -0.48 19.74
N LEU A 278 12.82 0.11 18.62
CA LEU A 278 13.72 0.33 17.48
C LEU A 278 14.90 1.22 17.92
N PRO A 279 16.15 0.87 17.55
CA PRO A 279 17.29 1.74 17.77
C PRO A 279 17.18 3.05 17.01
N ASP A 280 17.79 4.11 17.53
CA ASP A 280 17.84 5.44 16.87
C ASP A 280 18.55 5.40 15.50
N SER A 281 19.33 4.35 15.22
CA SER A 281 19.96 4.12 13.92
C SER A 281 19.01 3.64 12.84
N VAL A 282 17.83 3.14 13.19
CA VAL A 282 16.82 2.70 12.22
C VAL A 282 16.08 3.90 11.68
N ILE A 283 16.16 4.11 10.37
CA ILE A 283 15.47 5.22 9.70
C ILE A 283 14.00 4.86 9.49
N ILE A 284 13.10 5.70 10.00
CA ILE A 284 11.66 5.47 9.95
C ILE A 284 11.06 6.31 8.81
N ALA A 285 10.28 5.67 7.95
CA ALA A 285 9.58 6.37 6.87
C ALA A 285 8.45 7.25 7.41
N ASP A 286 8.36 8.48 6.90
CA ASP A 286 7.43 9.53 7.34
C ASP A 286 6.70 10.24 6.18
N ASP A 287 6.57 9.58 5.04
CA ASP A 287 5.96 10.11 3.80
C ASP A 287 4.54 10.67 4.00
N ILE A 288 3.82 10.13 4.99
CA ILE A 288 2.45 10.53 5.34
C ILE A 288 2.34 12.02 5.65
N ARG A 289 3.39 12.67 6.17
CA ARG A 289 3.33 14.08 6.57
C ARG A 289 2.90 14.99 5.42
N THR A 290 3.40 14.72 4.22
CA THR A 290 3.16 15.57 3.04
C THR A 290 2.31 14.89 1.96
N ASN A 291 2.06 13.59 2.08
CA ASN A 291 1.32 12.82 1.07
C ASN A 291 0.05 12.13 1.60
N GLY A 292 -0.23 12.20 2.91
CA GLY A 292 -1.41 11.59 3.51
C GLY A 292 -1.40 10.06 3.47
N ASN A 293 -2.54 9.46 3.81
CA ASN A 293 -2.72 8.00 3.79
C ASN A 293 -3.23 7.54 2.42
N THR A 294 -2.36 6.97 1.62
CA THR A 294 -2.64 6.43 0.29
C THR A 294 -2.95 4.91 0.31
N SER A 295 -3.39 4.36 1.44
CA SER A 295 -3.79 2.96 1.60
C SER A 295 -2.72 1.98 1.07
N ALA A 296 -3.05 1.13 0.07
CA ALA A 296 -2.13 0.13 -0.50
C ALA A 296 -0.88 0.75 -1.16
N ALA A 297 -0.95 2.00 -1.62
CA ALA A 297 0.19 2.68 -2.23
C ALA A 297 1.19 3.23 -1.19
N SER A 298 0.82 3.32 0.09
CA SER A 298 1.57 4.07 1.09
C SER A 298 2.99 3.54 1.35
N ILE A 299 3.16 2.22 1.40
CA ILE A 299 4.48 1.60 1.64
C ILE A 299 5.44 1.82 0.46
N PRO A 300 5.09 1.52 -0.80
CA PRO A 300 6.01 1.77 -1.91
C PRO A 300 6.27 3.26 -2.15
N LEU A 301 5.31 4.16 -1.90
CA LEU A 301 5.52 5.60 -1.93
C LEU A 301 6.53 6.03 -0.85
N ALA A 302 6.37 5.54 0.38
CA ALA A 302 7.28 5.82 1.48
C ALA A 302 8.67 5.21 1.26
N MET A 303 8.76 4.03 0.62
CA MET A 303 10.02 3.40 0.24
C MET A 303 10.79 4.28 -0.74
N ASP A 304 10.14 4.78 -1.79
CA ASP A 304 10.76 5.68 -2.77
C ASP A 304 11.23 6.99 -2.12
N ALA A 305 10.37 7.64 -1.32
CA ALA A 305 10.72 8.87 -0.62
C ALA A 305 11.93 8.68 0.32
N LEU A 306 11.94 7.55 1.05
CA LEU A 306 13.03 7.21 1.95
C LEU A 306 14.36 7.03 1.21
N LEU A 307 14.34 6.30 0.08
CA LEU A 307 15.54 6.07 -0.74
C LEU A 307 16.05 7.32 -1.44
N LEU A 308 15.17 8.27 -1.77
CA LEU A 308 15.57 9.58 -2.30
C LEU A 308 16.25 10.44 -1.23
N LYS A 309 15.73 10.40 0.00
CA LYS A 309 16.27 11.16 1.14
C LYS A 309 17.52 10.51 1.73
N HIS A 310 17.59 9.18 1.70
CA HIS A 310 18.64 8.33 2.28
C HIS A 310 19.17 7.32 1.26
N PRO A 311 19.98 7.77 0.27
CA PRO A 311 20.50 6.88 -0.79
C PRO A 311 21.41 5.75 -0.27
N GLU A 312 21.96 5.87 0.93
CA GLU A 312 22.74 4.84 1.61
C GLU A 312 21.95 3.60 1.98
N LEU A 313 20.61 3.69 1.99
CA LEU A 313 19.71 2.57 2.27
C LEU A 313 19.52 1.61 1.10
N HIS A 314 19.95 1.95 -0.11
CA HIS A 314 19.92 1.01 -1.24
C HIS A 314 20.65 -0.29 -0.90
N GLY A 315 19.97 -1.43 -1.06
CA GLY A 315 20.50 -2.75 -0.74
C GLY A 315 20.53 -3.09 0.75
N LYS A 316 20.05 -2.22 1.62
CA LYS A 316 19.94 -2.42 3.07
C LYS A 316 18.64 -3.13 3.45
N LEU A 317 18.54 -3.58 4.71
CA LEU A 317 17.39 -4.31 5.22
C LEU A 317 16.32 -3.35 5.76
N ALA A 318 15.09 -3.56 5.34
CA ALA A 318 13.93 -2.84 5.83
C ALA A 318 12.84 -3.78 6.33
N LEU A 319 12.18 -3.42 7.42
CA LEU A 319 10.97 -4.07 7.90
C LEU A 319 9.77 -3.34 7.31
N LEU A 320 8.94 -4.07 6.55
CA LEU A 320 7.64 -3.61 6.06
C LEU A 320 6.53 -4.19 6.94
N ILE A 321 5.50 -3.40 7.20
CA ILE A 321 4.25 -3.85 7.83
C ILE A 321 3.07 -3.07 7.27
N GLY A 322 2.22 -3.75 6.51
CA GLY A 322 0.94 -3.26 6.00
C GLY A 322 -0.20 -3.76 6.87
N TYR A 323 -1.18 -2.89 7.15
CA TYR A 323 -2.36 -3.24 7.94
C TYR A 323 -3.52 -2.29 7.59
N GLY A 324 -4.75 -2.79 7.68
CA GLY A 324 -5.93 -2.00 7.31
C GLY A 324 -7.25 -2.74 7.45
N ALA A 325 -8.24 -2.28 6.68
CA ALA A 325 -9.59 -2.83 6.68
C ALA A 325 -9.58 -4.35 6.50
N GLY A 326 -10.50 -5.00 7.27
CA GLY A 326 -10.62 -6.44 7.23
C GLY A 326 -10.78 -7.09 8.63
N LEU A 327 -10.22 -6.65 9.77
CA LEU A 327 -8.87 -6.07 9.78
C LEU A 327 -7.87 -7.10 9.29
N VAL A 328 -6.92 -6.71 8.46
CA VAL A 328 -5.89 -7.62 7.96
C VAL A 328 -4.51 -6.98 8.06
N TYR A 329 -3.47 -7.82 8.09
CA TYR A 329 -2.10 -7.36 8.11
C TYR A 329 -1.16 -8.31 7.39
N ALA A 330 -0.04 -7.78 6.91
CA ALA A 330 1.10 -8.55 6.42
C ALA A 330 2.40 -7.77 6.65
N GLY A 331 3.42 -8.46 7.14
CA GLY A 331 4.74 -7.86 7.35
C GLY A 331 5.85 -8.82 6.94
N GLN A 332 6.92 -8.29 6.42
CA GLN A 332 8.12 -9.03 6.05
C GLN A 332 9.35 -8.13 6.06
N VAL A 333 10.51 -8.74 6.25
CA VAL A 333 11.79 -8.07 6.04
C VAL A 333 12.15 -8.17 4.57
N VAL A 334 12.58 -7.06 4.00
CA VAL A 334 13.03 -7.00 2.60
C VAL A 334 14.41 -6.34 2.50
N LYS A 335 15.18 -6.75 1.52
CA LYS A 335 16.32 -5.97 1.05
C LYS A 335 15.78 -4.88 0.12
N LEU A 336 16.04 -3.63 0.45
CA LEU A 336 15.67 -2.49 -0.38
C LEU A 336 16.31 -2.58 -1.76
N PRO A 337 15.65 -2.08 -2.81
CA PRO A 337 16.17 -2.21 -4.16
C PRO A 337 17.57 -1.61 -4.30
N PRO A 338 18.41 -2.12 -5.22
CA PRO A 338 19.70 -1.54 -5.51
C PRO A 338 19.56 -0.11 -6.05
N LYS A 339 20.66 0.61 -6.06
CA LYS A 339 20.69 1.94 -6.69
C LYS A 339 20.42 1.79 -8.20
N PRO A 340 19.50 2.60 -8.80
CA PRO A 340 19.14 2.55 -10.20
C PRO A 340 20.32 2.71 -11.16
#